data_81ff2c484c0a8fa10105e6c9216da0ef
#
_entry.id   81ff2c484c0a8fa10105e6c9216da0ef
#
_cell.length_a   1.000
_cell.length_b   1.000
_cell.length_c   1.000
_cell.angle_alpha   90.00
_cell.angle_beta   90.00
_cell.angle_gamma   90.00
#
_symmetry.space_group_name_H-M   'P 1'
#
loop_
_entity.id
_entity.type
_entity.pdbx_description
1 polymer ?
#
loop_
_entity_poly.entity_id
_entity_poly.type
_entity_poly.pdbx_seq_one_letter_code
_entity_poly.pdbx_strand_id
1 'polypeptide(L)'
;MGESLERFSPPASATFPVRSGNLVEPLVDGAVAFDRIAAAVESATTSVWVCVAFLETDARFPGGRGTFLDLMDDAASRGVDVRVLFWHPEGRLDGLVAVHPDDTFGGTESSIGMLGSRSTRWQARWDAVGRQCQHQKAWLVDAGTDAEVAFVGGINIGKGSMAGPDHAEPNPGPEVVGDDRYADVHDVHCLVRGPVATDVHDNFVMRWNGASERGREHGSWPPGETDDLPAPATRTGELGPTTAQIQRSVLPGLYEALPDGENSVREQYLSAIAAAGDYVYIEDQILLSRVVLVALRDALERGVLVVASVPGNPMPELAAARAHPGIAAGYDALAALGAYDGFCLSAPCARADRGY
;
A
#
# COMPACT_ATOMS: atom_id res chain seq x y z
N MET A 1 -8.43 22.48 -18.06
CA MET A 1 -7.87 21.52 -17.08
C MET A 1 -6.43 21.09 -17.41
N GLY A 2 -5.72 21.77 -18.35
CA GLY A 2 -4.34 21.45 -18.74
C GLY A 2 -3.23 22.12 -17.93
N GLU A 3 -3.55 23.13 -17.11
CA GLU A 3 -2.52 23.94 -16.44
C GLU A 3 -2.02 23.39 -15.08
N SER A 4 -2.66 22.35 -14.51
CA SER A 4 -2.30 21.89 -13.16
C SER A 4 -1.09 20.94 -13.09
N LEU A 5 -0.76 20.26 -14.19
CA LEU A 5 0.39 19.32 -14.22
C LEU A 5 1.74 19.99 -14.45
N GLU A 6 1.76 21.22 -15.02
CA GLU A 6 3.01 21.99 -15.19
C GLU A 6 3.60 22.52 -13.86
N ARG A 7 2.81 22.50 -12.78
CA ARG A 7 3.27 22.95 -11.44
C ARG A 7 4.17 21.95 -10.71
N PHE A 8 4.11 20.69 -11.07
CA PHE A 8 4.89 19.64 -10.39
C PHE A 8 5.88 19.00 -11.34
N SER A 9 7.14 19.31 -11.19
CA SER A 9 8.19 18.57 -11.89
C SER A 9 8.21 17.12 -11.39
N PRO A 10 8.35 16.14 -12.29
CA PRO A 10 8.56 14.76 -11.89
C PRO A 10 9.76 14.66 -10.93
N PRO A 11 9.67 13.80 -9.88
CA PRO A 11 10.80 13.57 -8.98
C PRO A 11 12.06 13.13 -9.72
N ALA A 12 13.21 13.64 -9.33
CA ALA A 12 14.48 13.33 -9.99
C ALA A 12 14.90 11.86 -9.82
N SER A 13 14.52 11.24 -8.69
CA SER A 13 14.78 9.81 -8.43
C SER A 13 13.73 8.87 -9.02
N ALA A 14 12.67 9.38 -9.66
CA ALA A 14 11.64 8.52 -10.25
C ALA A 14 12.18 7.73 -11.44
N THR A 15 12.10 6.40 -11.34
CA THR A 15 12.46 5.49 -12.44
C THR A 15 11.36 5.36 -13.48
N PHE A 16 10.10 5.56 -13.08
CA PHE A 16 8.97 5.48 -13.99
C PHE A 16 8.61 6.86 -14.55
N PRO A 17 8.34 6.96 -15.86
CA PRO A 17 7.97 8.22 -16.50
C PRO A 17 6.52 8.61 -16.17
N VAL A 18 6.21 9.87 -16.39
CA VAL A 18 4.83 10.35 -16.46
C VAL A 18 4.19 9.80 -17.74
N ARG A 19 3.02 9.18 -17.63
CA ARG A 19 2.30 8.56 -18.75
C ARG A 19 0.91 9.16 -18.90
N SER A 20 0.57 9.55 -20.12
CA SER A 20 -0.78 9.98 -20.51
C SER A 20 -1.63 8.78 -20.98
N GLY A 21 -2.91 9.00 -21.18
CA GLY A 21 -3.81 7.99 -21.77
C GLY A 21 -4.35 6.96 -20.77
N ASN A 22 -4.38 7.26 -19.48
CA ASN A 22 -4.81 6.32 -18.46
C ASN A 22 -6.26 6.56 -18.02
N LEU A 23 -6.92 5.48 -17.61
CA LEU A 23 -8.09 5.52 -16.75
C LEU A 23 -7.61 5.30 -15.31
N VAL A 24 -7.93 6.25 -14.44
CA VAL A 24 -7.64 6.17 -13.00
C VAL A 24 -8.94 6.41 -12.24
N GLU A 25 -9.32 5.47 -11.38
CA GLU A 25 -10.54 5.53 -10.57
C GLU A 25 -10.15 5.39 -9.10
N PRO A 26 -10.38 6.43 -8.26
CA PRO A 26 -10.21 6.31 -6.82
C PRO A 26 -11.25 5.35 -6.23
N LEU A 27 -10.82 4.47 -5.35
CA LEU A 27 -11.66 3.51 -4.63
C LEU A 27 -11.50 3.79 -3.14
N VAL A 28 -12.45 4.50 -2.59
CA VAL A 28 -12.43 4.92 -1.18
C VAL A 28 -13.00 3.80 -0.33
N ASP A 29 -12.24 3.42 0.68
CA ASP A 29 -12.49 2.35 1.64
C ASP A 29 -12.52 0.93 1.09
N GLY A 30 -12.27 -0.01 1.98
CA GLY A 30 -12.02 -1.38 1.58
C GLY A 30 -13.21 -2.11 1.00
N ALA A 31 -14.45 -1.81 1.43
CA ALA A 31 -15.62 -2.45 0.84
C ALA A 31 -15.72 -2.15 -0.66
N VAL A 32 -15.47 -0.91 -1.08
CA VAL A 32 -15.47 -0.50 -2.48
C VAL A 32 -14.26 -1.08 -3.21
N ALA A 33 -13.07 -0.94 -2.63
CA ALA A 33 -11.83 -1.39 -3.25
C ALA A 33 -11.81 -2.91 -3.43
N PHE A 34 -12.14 -3.67 -2.39
CA PHE A 34 -12.10 -5.13 -2.45
C PHE A 34 -13.25 -5.75 -3.25
N ASP A 35 -14.40 -5.06 -3.36
CA ASP A 35 -15.43 -5.49 -4.31
C ASP A 35 -14.93 -5.41 -5.75
N ARG A 36 -14.27 -4.29 -6.12
CA ARG A 36 -13.72 -4.09 -7.46
C ARG A 36 -12.54 -5.02 -7.74
N ILE A 37 -11.64 -5.23 -6.77
CA ILE A 37 -10.51 -6.16 -6.87
C ILE A 37 -11.02 -7.58 -7.07
N ALA A 38 -11.94 -8.03 -6.22
CA ALA A 38 -12.48 -9.38 -6.31
C ALA A 38 -13.20 -9.63 -7.64
N ALA A 39 -14.00 -8.68 -8.12
CA ALA A 39 -14.65 -8.78 -9.43
C ALA A 39 -13.62 -8.88 -10.58
N ALA A 40 -12.51 -8.16 -10.50
CA ALA A 40 -11.43 -8.28 -11.48
C ALA A 40 -10.76 -9.65 -11.41
N VAL A 41 -10.47 -10.17 -10.21
CA VAL A 41 -9.90 -11.51 -10.01
C VAL A 41 -10.84 -12.61 -10.50
N GLU A 42 -12.14 -12.50 -10.22
CA GLU A 42 -13.17 -13.43 -10.69
C GLU A 42 -13.26 -13.47 -12.23
N SER A 43 -13.03 -12.35 -12.89
CA SER A 43 -13.03 -12.24 -14.35
C SER A 43 -11.68 -12.51 -15.01
N ALA A 44 -10.62 -12.70 -14.24
CA ALA A 44 -9.28 -12.95 -14.76
C ALA A 44 -9.21 -14.19 -15.64
N THR A 45 -8.50 -14.06 -16.77
CA THR A 45 -8.36 -15.12 -17.77
C THR A 45 -6.92 -15.59 -17.94
N THR A 46 -5.94 -14.77 -17.56
CA THR A 46 -4.52 -15.04 -17.79
C THR A 46 -3.74 -15.07 -16.49
N SER A 47 -3.81 -14.01 -15.69
CA SER A 47 -2.98 -13.89 -14.49
C SER A 47 -3.63 -13.05 -13.39
N VAL A 48 -3.27 -13.36 -12.14
CA VAL A 48 -3.52 -12.54 -10.95
C VAL A 48 -2.23 -12.49 -10.14
N TRP A 49 -1.57 -11.34 -10.15
CA TRP A 49 -0.32 -11.13 -9.43
C TRP A 49 -0.52 -10.10 -8.32
N VAL A 50 -0.13 -10.44 -7.12
CA VAL A 50 -0.43 -9.65 -5.93
C VAL A 50 0.84 -9.38 -5.13
N CYS A 51 1.06 -8.12 -4.79
CA CYS A 51 2.08 -7.69 -3.86
C CYS A 51 1.40 -7.17 -2.59
N VAL A 52 1.59 -7.86 -1.48
CA VAL A 52 1.04 -7.47 -0.17
C VAL A 52 2.10 -7.64 0.91
N ALA A 53 2.08 -6.75 1.90
CA ALA A 53 3.01 -6.88 3.02
C ALA A 53 2.63 -8.08 3.89
N PHE A 54 1.40 -8.09 4.36
CA PHE A 54 0.79 -9.12 5.20
C PHE A 54 -0.73 -9.08 5.02
N LEU A 55 -1.41 -10.12 5.52
CA LEU A 55 -2.87 -10.18 5.52
C LEU A 55 -3.37 -10.93 6.77
N GLU A 56 -4.62 -10.67 7.12
CA GLU A 56 -5.37 -11.49 8.06
C GLU A 56 -6.09 -12.60 7.27
N THR A 57 -5.81 -13.85 7.65
CA THR A 57 -6.25 -15.02 6.86
C THR A 57 -7.75 -15.25 6.89
N ASP A 58 -8.45 -14.71 7.87
CA ASP A 58 -9.89 -14.81 8.06
C ASP A 58 -10.67 -13.55 7.63
N ALA A 59 -9.97 -12.51 7.15
CA ALA A 59 -10.62 -11.35 6.55
C ALA A 59 -11.39 -11.77 5.29
N ARG A 60 -12.69 -11.42 5.23
CA ARG A 60 -13.59 -11.83 4.15
C ARG A 60 -13.88 -10.71 3.20
N PHE A 61 -13.76 -11.00 1.91
CA PHE A 61 -14.11 -10.04 0.86
C PHE A 61 -15.62 -9.77 0.80
N PRO A 62 -16.02 -8.56 0.40
CA PRO A 62 -17.43 -8.19 0.26
C PRO A 62 -18.21 -9.14 -0.67
N GLY A 63 -19.52 -9.20 -0.50
CA GLY A 63 -20.38 -10.02 -1.37
C GLY A 63 -20.28 -11.53 -1.13
N GLY A 64 -19.73 -11.97 0.00
CA GLY A 64 -19.65 -13.39 0.36
C GLY A 64 -18.58 -14.19 -0.39
N ARG A 65 -17.59 -13.52 -0.98
CA ARG A 65 -16.55 -14.13 -1.83
C ARG A 65 -15.50 -14.96 -1.07
N GLY A 66 -15.60 -15.07 0.24
CA GLY A 66 -14.62 -15.79 1.04
C GLY A 66 -13.41 -14.94 1.43
N THR A 67 -12.32 -15.61 1.78
CA THR A 67 -11.04 -14.98 2.19
C THR A 67 -10.14 -14.70 0.97
N PHE A 68 -9.03 -14.02 1.21
CA PHE A 68 -7.98 -13.87 0.19
C PHE A 68 -7.50 -15.23 -0.36
N LEU A 69 -7.26 -16.19 0.53
CA LEU A 69 -6.81 -17.51 0.11
C LEU A 69 -7.87 -18.25 -0.74
N ASP A 70 -9.16 -18.11 -0.39
CA ASP A 70 -10.25 -18.70 -1.17
C ASP A 70 -10.31 -18.09 -2.57
N LEU A 71 -10.14 -16.77 -2.69
CA LEU A 71 -10.17 -16.06 -3.95
C LEU A 71 -8.97 -16.45 -4.87
N MET A 72 -7.78 -16.63 -4.29
CA MET A 72 -6.59 -17.08 -5.03
C MET A 72 -6.72 -18.55 -5.48
N ASP A 73 -7.21 -19.42 -4.60
CA ASP A 73 -7.43 -20.83 -4.93
C ASP A 73 -8.48 -20.99 -6.05
N ASP A 74 -9.55 -20.19 -6.03
CA ASP A 74 -10.57 -20.20 -7.07
C ASP A 74 -9.99 -19.75 -8.42
N ALA A 75 -9.24 -18.64 -8.47
CA ALA A 75 -8.57 -18.18 -9.67
C ALA A 75 -7.61 -19.24 -10.22
N ALA A 76 -6.77 -19.83 -9.38
CA ALA A 76 -5.84 -20.89 -9.79
C ALA A 76 -6.57 -22.14 -10.29
N SER A 77 -7.74 -22.50 -9.72
CA SER A 77 -8.55 -23.63 -10.16
C SER A 77 -9.10 -23.46 -11.59
N ARG A 78 -9.28 -22.21 -12.03
CA ARG A 78 -9.66 -21.87 -13.40
C ARG A 78 -8.49 -21.88 -14.38
N GLY A 79 -7.26 -22.14 -13.91
CA GLY A 79 -6.05 -22.16 -14.74
C GLY A 79 -5.38 -20.79 -14.90
N VAL A 80 -5.76 -19.80 -14.10
CA VAL A 80 -5.14 -18.48 -14.07
C VAL A 80 -3.76 -18.59 -13.38
N ASP A 81 -2.74 -17.94 -13.92
CA ASP A 81 -1.41 -17.82 -13.30
C ASP A 81 -1.49 -16.90 -12.08
N VAL A 82 -1.55 -17.49 -10.89
CA VAL A 82 -1.67 -16.75 -9.64
C VAL A 82 -0.32 -16.70 -8.94
N ARG A 83 0.17 -15.48 -8.68
CA ARG A 83 1.45 -15.24 -7.99
C ARG A 83 1.25 -14.21 -6.88
N VAL A 84 1.76 -14.51 -5.69
CA VAL A 84 1.64 -13.62 -4.55
C VAL A 84 3.01 -13.37 -3.93
N LEU A 85 3.35 -12.11 -3.79
CA LEU A 85 4.57 -11.64 -3.15
C LEU A 85 4.24 -11.09 -1.77
N PHE A 86 4.71 -11.77 -0.74
CA PHE A 86 4.58 -11.35 0.66
C PHE A 86 5.86 -10.69 1.17
N TRP A 87 5.73 -9.81 2.13
CA TRP A 87 6.87 -9.38 2.91
C TRP A 87 7.34 -10.50 3.86
N HIS A 88 8.64 -10.70 3.96
CA HIS A 88 9.24 -11.54 4.98
C HIS A 88 10.07 -10.68 5.93
N PRO A 89 9.64 -10.50 7.19
CA PRO A 89 10.43 -9.75 8.15
C PRO A 89 11.72 -10.51 8.51
N GLU A 90 12.87 -9.93 8.15
CA GLU A 90 14.19 -10.39 8.60
C GLU A 90 14.56 -9.76 9.93
N GLY A 91 14.51 -10.55 10.97
CA GLY A 91 14.83 -10.10 12.31
C GLY A 91 13.69 -9.28 12.94
N ARG A 92 13.77 -9.08 14.24
CA ARG A 92 12.89 -8.16 14.96
C ARG A 92 13.19 -6.75 14.45
N LEU A 93 12.19 -6.07 13.94
CA LEU A 93 12.17 -4.62 13.90
C LEU A 93 12.15 -4.19 15.38
N ASP A 94 13.33 -3.89 15.97
CA ASP A 94 13.57 -3.66 17.39
C ASP A 94 12.42 -2.86 18.07
N GLY A 95 11.31 -3.51 18.41
CA GLY A 95 10.17 -2.97 19.16
C GLY A 95 9.25 -1.99 18.42
N LEU A 96 9.51 -1.61 17.17
CA LEU A 96 8.74 -0.59 16.45
C LEU A 96 7.52 -1.12 15.69
N VAL A 97 7.51 -2.39 15.33
CA VAL A 97 6.34 -3.06 14.77
C VAL A 97 6.30 -4.45 15.38
N ALA A 98 5.43 -4.66 16.35
CA ALA A 98 4.98 -5.99 16.70
C ALA A 98 4.10 -6.48 15.55
N VAL A 99 4.69 -7.03 14.51
CA VAL A 99 3.95 -7.92 13.62
C VAL A 99 3.56 -9.09 14.52
N HIS A 100 2.29 -9.18 14.86
CA HIS A 100 1.78 -10.29 15.63
C HIS A 100 2.01 -11.56 14.82
N PRO A 101 2.94 -12.45 15.21
CA PRO A 101 3.32 -13.60 14.38
C PRO A 101 2.15 -14.56 14.16
N ASP A 102 1.14 -14.51 15.03
CA ASP A 102 0.04 -15.48 15.07
C ASP A 102 -1.14 -15.07 14.16
N ASP A 103 -1.28 -13.77 13.84
CA ASP A 103 -2.43 -13.25 13.08
C ASP A 103 -2.08 -12.82 11.66
N THR A 104 -0.80 -12.69 11.35
CA THR A 104 -0.31 -12.21 10.06
C THR A 104 0.27 -13.34 9.22
N PHE A 105 -0.27 -13.50 8.02
CA PHE A 105 0.31 -14.38 7.03
C PHE A 105 1.52 -13.69 6.38
N GLY A 106 2.71 -14.22 6.62
CA GLY A 106 3.92 -13.66 6.05
C GLY A 106 5.15 -14.53 6.30
N GLY A 107 5.59 -15.32 5.34
CA GLY A 107 6.90 -15.97 5.25
C GLY A 107 7.36 -16.84 6.42
N THR A 108 6.46 -17.25 7.32
CA THR A 108 6.76 -18.15 8.43
C THR A 108 6.52 -19.61 8.04
N GLU A 109 7.14 -20.55 8.76
CA GLU A 109 6.87 -21.98 8.57
C GLU A 109 5.38 -22.31 8.71
N SER A 110 4.68 -21.62 9.60
CA SER A 110 3.23 -21.75 9.78
C SER A 110 2.47 -21.34 8.52
N SER A 111 2.83 -20.22 7.90
CA SER A 111 2.21 -19.75 6.66
C SER A 111 2.47 -20.71 5.50
N ILE A 112 3.69 -21.23 5.37
CA ILE A 112 4.07 -22.23 4.36
C ILE A 112 3.27 -23.54 4.59
N GLY A 113 3.17 -23.99 5.83
CA GLY A 113 2.38 -25.15 6.22
C GLY A 113 0.90 -24.99 5.88
N MET A 114 0.37 -23.79 6.06
CA MET A 114 -1.03 -23.45 5.71
C MET A 114 -1.26 -23.59 4.20
N LEU A 115 -0.37 -23.05 3.35
CA LEU A 115 -0.46 -23.21 1.89
C LEU A 115 -0.42 -24.68 1.48
N GLY A 116 0.47 -25.48 2.06
CA GLY A 116 0.56 -26.90 1.80
C GLY A 116 -0.68 -27.67 2.20
N SER A 117 -1.29 -27.33 3.34
CA SER A 117 -2.51 -27.99 3.81
C SER A 117 -3.74 -27.68 2.94
N ARG A 118 -3.77 -26.52 2.28
CA ARG A 118 -4.83 -26.16 1.33
C ARG A 118 -4.67 -26.79 -0.06
N SER A 119 -3.56 -27.49 -0.32
CA SER A 119 -3.25 -28.00 -1.67
C SER A 119 -3.29 -26.89 -2.74
N THR A 120 -2.84 -25.71 -2.37
CA THR A 120 -2.82 -24.51 -3.21
C THR A 120 -2.00 -24.73 -4.48
N ARG A 121 -2.52 -24.27 -5.61
CA ARG A 121 -1.91 -24.41 -6.95
C ARG A 121 -1.25 -23.12 -7.45
N TRP A 122 -1.28 -22.05 -6.68
CA TRP A 122 -0.64 -20.79 -7.02
C TRP A 122 0.75 -20.68 -6.38
N GLN A 123 1.55 -19.75 -6.86
CA GLN A 123 2.91 -19.52 -6.40
C GLN A 123 2.96 -18.37 -5.39
N ALA A 124 3.86 -18.48 -4.42
CA ALA A 124 4.20 -17.40 -3.51
C ALA A 124 5.70 -17.22 -3.40
N ARG A 125 6.15 -15.98 -3.23
CA ARG A 125 7.52 -15.65 -2.84
C ARG A 125 7.51 -14.68 -1.67
N TRP A 126 8.57 -14.71 -0.87
CA TRP A 126 8.74 -13.85 0.29
C TRP A 126 9.85 -12.84 0.02
N ASP A 127 9.46 -11.56 -0.11
CA ASP A 127 10.40 -10.46 -0.31
C ASP A 127 11.07 -10.09 1.01
N ALA A 128 12.22 -10.70 1.25
CA ALA A 128 13.00 -10.51 2.45
C ALA A 128 13.96 -9.32 2.27
N VAL A 129 13.54 -8.15 2.64
CA VAL A 129 14.28 -6.88 2.45
C VAL A 129 15.06 -6.42 3.69
N GLY A 130 15.59 -7.36 4.44
CA GLY A 130 16.37 -7.07 5.62
C GLY A 130 15.51 -6.44 6.73
N ARG A 131 15.99 -5.36 7.34
CA ARG A 131 15.27 -4.62 8.38
C ARG A 131 14.20 -3.67 7.83
N GLN A 132 13.83 -3.79 6.56
CA GLN A 132 12.86 -2.96 5.89
C GLN A 132 11.54 -3.69 5.73
N CYS A 133 10.43 -2.94 5.68
CA CYS A 133 9.14 -3.48 5.31
C CYS A 133 8.87 -3.22 3.82
N GLN A 134 8.63 -4.28 3.07
CA GLN A 134 7.97 -4.16 1.79
C GLN A 134 6.48 -3.92 2.07
N HIS A 135 6.06 -2.65 2.18
CA HIS A 135 4.72 -2.29 2.61
C HIS A 135 3.79 -1.91 1.45
N GLN A 136 4.06 -2.41 0.25
CA GLN A 136 3.21 -2.15 -0.92
C GLN A 136 1.97 -3.03 -0.92
N LYS A 137 0.86 -2.50 -1.44
CA LYS A 137 -0.38 -3.20 -1.73
C LYS A 137 -0.72 -2.91 -3.18
N ALA A 138 -0.44 -3.87 -4.05
CA ALA A 138 -0.70 -3.76 -5.46
C ALA A 138 -1.26 -5.07 -6.00
N TRP A 139 -2.24 -4.96 -6.90
CA TRP A 139 -2.81 -6.08 -7.63
C TRP A 139 -2.66 -5.82 -9.10
N LEU A 140 -2.36 -6.86 -9.84
CA LEU A 140 -2.24 -6.82 -11.29
C LEU A 140 -2.99 -8.01 -11.85
N VAL A 141 -4.01 -7.74 -12.64
CA VAL A 141 -4.88 -8.77 -13.24
C VAL A 141 -4.70 -8.74 -14.75
N ASP A 142 -4.59 -9.92 -15.36
CA ASP A 142 -4.36 -10.13 -16.78
C ASP A 142 -3.15 -9.38 -17.33
N ALA A 143 -2.03 -9.48 -16.59
CA ALA A 143 -0.77 -8.80 -16.86
C ALA A 143 -0.29 -8.97 -18.32
N GLY A 144 0.09 -7.86 -18.96
CA GLY A 144 0.62 -7.85 -20.32
C GLY A 144 -0.43 -8.07 -21.43
N THR A 145 -1.71 -8.19 -21.09
CA THR A 145 -2.81 -8.31 -22.06
C THR A 145 -3.56 -7.00 -22.26
N ASP A 146 -4.48 -6.92 -23.23
CA ASP A 146 -5.34 -5.76 -23.40
C ASP A 146 -6.35 -5.57 -22.26
N ALA A 147 -6.60 -6.61 -21.48
CA ALA A 147 -7.47 -6.59 -20.31
C ALA A 147 -6.76 -6.15 -19.03
N GLU A 148 -5.45 -5.90 -19.09
CA GLU A 148 -4.64 -5.57 -17.91
C GLU A 148 -5.25 -4.44 -17.07
N VAL A 149 -5.43 -4.71 -15.79
CA VAL A 149 -5.84 -3.72 -14.78
C VAL A 149 -4.95 -3.85 -13.55
N ALA A 150 -4.53 -2.71 -13.02
CA ALA A 150 -3.79 -2.66 -11.76
C ALA A 150 -4.61 -1.95 -10.67
N PHE A 151 -4.38 -2.34 -9.42
CA PHE A 151 -4.87 -1.64 -8.24
C PHE A 151 -3.68 -1.31 -7.34
N VAL A 152 -3.60 -0.07 -6.90
CA VAL A 152 -2.51 0.42 -6.04
C VAL A 152 -3.09 1.28 -4.94
N GLY A 153 -2.67 1.06 -3.69
CA GLY A 153 -3.14 1.90 -2.59
C GLY A 153 -2.61 1.49 -1.22
N GLY A 154 -3.23 2.03 -0.18
CA GLY A 154 -2.83 1.84 1.22
C GLY A 154 -3.53 0.66 1.90
N ILE A 155 -4.70 0.22 1.44
CA ILE A 155 -5.59 -0.68 2.16
C ILE A 155 -4.99 -2.08 2.33
N ASN A 156 -4.75 -2.49 3.57
CA ASN A 156 -4.34 -3.86 3.90
C ASN A 156 -5.53 -4.83 3.77
N ILE A 157 -5.22 -6.12 3.61
CA ILE A 157 -6.23 -7.18 3.65
C ILE A 157 -6.44 -7.58 5.12
N GLY A 158 -7.28 -6.84 5.81
CA GLY A 158 -7.60 -7.04 7.22
C GLY A 158 -9.10 -6.85 7.48
N LYS A 159 -9.60 -7.40 8.57
CA LYS A 159 -11.03 -7.28 8.94
C LYS A 159 -11.44 -5.82 9.12
N GLY A 160 -10.60 -5.02 9.78
CA GLY A 160 -10.84 -3.59 9.94
C GLY A 160 -10.83 -2.78 8.63
N SER A 161 -10.26 -3.33 7.57
CA SER A 161 -10.19 -2.67 6.27
C SER A 161 -11.40 -2.95 5.36
N MET A 162 -12.37 -3.75 5.79
CA MET A 162 -13.54 -4.13 4.96
C MET A 162 -14.73 -3.19 5.12
N ALA A 163 -14.55 -2.05 5.78
CA ALA A 163 -15.59 -1.05 5.98
C ALA A 163 -16.01 -0.36 4.67
N GLY A 164 -17.26 0.08 4.63
CA GLY A 164 -17.78 0.93 3.55
C GLY A 164 -17.57 2.42 3.84
N PRO A 165 -17.76 3.29 2.84
CA PRO A 165 -17.48 4.74 2.96
C PRO A 165 -18.33 5.47 3.99
N ASP A 166 -19.43 4.91 4.39
CA ASP A 166 -20.32 5.48 5.43
C ASP A 166 -19.96 5.04 6.85
N HIS A 167 -19.07 4.05 6.97
CA HIS A 167 -18.71 3.41 8.24
C HIS A 167 -19.94 3.09 9.11
N ALA A 168 -21.04 2.67 8.44
CA ALA A 168 -22.37 2.56 9.02
C ALA A 168 -22.51 1.40 9.99
N GLU A 169 -21.73 0.33 9.80
CA GLU A 169 -21.75 -0.85 10.65
C GLU A 169 -20.38 -1.09 11.28
N PRO A 170 -20.31 -1.38 12.58
CA PRO A 170 -19.03 -1.79 13.18
C PRO A 170 -18.54 -3.03 12.45
N ASN A 171 -17.38 -2.93 11.85
CA ASN A 171 -16.70 -4.10 11.34
C ASN A 171 -16.30 -4.97 12.54
N PRO A 172 -16.60 -6.29 12.54
CA PRO A 172 -16.13 -7.21 13.58
C PRO A 172 -14.62 -7.46 13.44
N GLY A 173 -13.83 -6.39 13.43
CA GLY A 173 -12.38 -6.46 13.45
C GLY A 173 -11.84 -7.04 14.74
N PRO A 174 -10.55 -7.39 14.79
CA PRO A 174 -9.92 -7.80 16.02
C PRO A 174 -10.10 -6.69 17.05
N GLU A 175 -10.38 -7.08 18.29
CA GLU A 175 -10.42 -6.16 19.42
C GLU A 175 -9.14 -5.33 19.42
N VAL A 176 -9.26 -4.05 19.10
CA VAL A 176 -8.18 -3.11 19.41
C VAL A 176 -8.08 -3.12 20.92
N VAL A 177 -6.90 -3.43 21.45
CA VAL A 177 -6.68 -3.63 22.86
C VAL A 177 -7.30 -2.48 23.66
N GLY A 178 -8.48 -2.73 24.22
CA GLY A 178 -9.20 -1.86 25.15
C GLY A 178 -10.31 -0.99 24.59
N ASP A 179 -10.61 -1.00 23.27
CA ASP A 179 -11.75 -0.24 22.75
C ASP A 179 -12.24 -0.74 21.38
N ASP A 180 -13.41 -1.37 21.36
CA ASP A 180 -14.08 -1.94 20.17
C ASP A 180 -14.44 -0.91 19.09
N ARG A 181 -14.18 0.37 19.34
CA ARG A 181 -14.64 1.50 18.51
C ARG A 181 -13.76 1.83 17.31
N TYR A 182 -12.59 1.20 17.17
CA TYR A 182 -11.57 1.58 16.18
C TYR A 182 -11.25 0.47 15.18
N ALA A 183 -12.22 -0.39 14.89
CA ALA A 183 -12.01 -1.51 13.97
C ALA A 183 -11.95 -1.10 12.50
N ASP A 184 -12.54 0.05 12.15
CA ASP A 184 -12.66 0.49 10.77
C ASP A 184 -11.48 1.37 10.34
N VAL A 185 -10.90 1.04 9.20
CA VAL A 185 -9.81 1.80 8.58
C VAL A 185 -10.37 2.59 7.40
N HIS A 186 -10.16 3.90 7.40
CA HIS A 186 -10.41 4.77 6.26
C HIS A 186 -9.14 4.91 5.43
N ASP A 187 -9.16 4.47 4.18
CA ASP A 187 -7.99 4.45 3.30
C ASP A 187 -8.43 4.36 1.83
N VAL A 188 -7.51 4.44 0.89
CA VAL A 188 -7.82 4.50 -0.54
C VAL A 188 -6.97 3.54 -1.36
N HIS A 189 -7.60 2.94 -2.38
CA HIS A 189 -6.94 2.36 -3.54
C HIS A 189 -7.27 3.16 -4.81
N CYS A 190 -6.47 2.98 -5.85
CA CYS A 190 -6.80 3.42 -7.20
C CYS A 190 -6.84 2.20 -8.13
N LEU A 191 -7.91 2.07 -8.91
CA LEU A 191 -7.91 1.23 -10.09
C LEU A 191 -7.22 2.00 -11.22
N VAL A 192 -6.30 1.34 -11.90
CA VAL A 192 -5.49 1.94 -12.95
C VAL A 192 -5.50 1.05 -14.20
N ARG A 193 -5.81 1.62 -15.36
CA ARG A 193 -5.70 0.97 -16.66
C ARG A 193 -5.00 1.89 -17.65
N GLY A 194 -4.30 1.31 -18.62
CA GLY A 194 -3.57 2.08 -19.63
C GLY A 194 -2.05 2.02 -19.43
N PRO A 195 -1.31 2.92 -20.08
CA PRO A 195 0.17 2.86 -20.09
C PRO A 195 0.83 2.80 -18.71
N VAL A 196 0.25 3.46 -17.70
CA VAL A 196 0.82 3.49 -16.34
C VAL A 196 0.68 2.15 -15.60
N ALA A 197 -0.22 1.24 -16.00
CA ALA A 197 -0.32 -0.10 -15.43
C ALA A 197 0.96 -0.92 -15.70
N THR A 198 1.66 -0.64 -16.82
CA THR A 198 2.96 -1.25 -17.12
C THR A 198 4.00 -0.98 -16.02
N ASP A 199 3.96 0.17 -15.36
CA ASP A 199 4.92 0.52 -14.31
C ASP A 199 4.63 -0.26 -13.01
N VAL A 200 3.36 -0.58 -12.74
CA VAL A 200 2.96 -1.49 -11.66
C VAL A 200 3.42 -2.91 -11.96
N HIS A 201 3.27 -3.34 -13.22
CA HIS A 201 3.74 -4.62 -13.71
C HIS A 201 5.28 -4.74 -13.57
N ASP A 202 6.03 -3.76 -14.04
CA ASP A 202 7.49 -3.72 -13.90
C ASP A 202 7.94 -3.80 -12.43
N ASN A 203 7.29 -3.03 -11.56
CA ASN A 203 7.57 -3.09 -10.12
C ASN A 203 7.31 -4.46 -9.51
N PHE A 204 6.24 -5.16 -9.93
CA PHE A 204 5.98 -6.53 -9.49
C PHE A 204 7.08 -7.49 -9.97
N VAL A 205 7.44 -7.43 -11.26
CA VAL A 205 8.48 -8.29 -11.85
C VAL A 205 9.82 -8.09 -11.17
N MET A 206 10.24 -6.84 -10.97
CA MET A 206 11.49 -6.52 -10.25
C MET A 206 11.52 -7.17 -8.86
N ARG A 207 10.43 -7.06 -8.10
CA ARG A 207 10.35 -7.62 -6.74
C ARG A 207 10.24 -9.12 -6.74
N TRP A 208 9.45 -9.69 -7.66
CA TRP A 208 9.29 -11.13 -7.80
C TRP A 208 10.63 -11.82 -8.11
N ASN A 209 11.35 -11.32 -9.11
CA ASN A 209 12.66 -11.85 -9.49
C ASN A 209 13.69 -11.62 -8.37
N GLY A 210 13.74 -10.41 -7.78
CA GLY A 210 14.64 -10.12 -6.67
C GLY A 210 14.36 -10.97 -5.41
N ALA A 211 13.13 -11.42 -5.20
CA ALA A 211 12.81 -12.34 -4.11
C ALA A 211 13.40 -13.74 -4.34
N SER A 212 13.46 -14.24 -5.59
CA SER A 212 14.08 -15.53 -5.93
C SER A 212 15.59 -15.52 -5.70
N GLU A 213 16.27 -14.42 -6.03
CA GLU A 213 17.72 -14.27 -5.94
C GLU A 213 18.26 -14.27 -4.51
N ARG A 214 17.40 -13.98 -3.53
CA ARG A 214 17.81 -13.92 -2.12
C ARG A 214 18.09 -15.27 -1.49
N GLY A 215 17.96 -16.37 -2.26
CA GLY A 215 18.51 -17.70 -1.96
C GLY A 215 18.08 -18.30 -0.62
N ARG A 216 16.86 -18.03 -0.17
CA ARG A 216 16.38 -18.48 1.12
C ARG A 216 15.73 -19.83 1.05
N GLU A 217 15.94 -20.62 2.07
CA GLU A 217 15.41 -21.99 2.21
C GLU A 217 13.88 -22.03 2.04
N HIS A 218 13.18 -20.93 2.35
CA HIS A 218 11.74 -20.77 2.24
C HIS A 218 11.33 -19.52 1.45
N GLY A 219 12.15 -19.11 0.46
CA GLY A 219 11.88 -17.90 -0.34
C GLY A 219 10.77 -18.06 -1.36
N SER A 220 10.33 -19.30 -1.66
CA SER A 220 9.28 -19.57 -2.66
C SER A 220 8.36 -20.70 -2.24
N TRP A 221 7.13 -20.67 -2.79
CA TRP A 221 6.14 -21.73 -2.70
C TRP A 221 5.57 -22.01 -4.10
N PRO A 222 5.51 -23.26 -4.59
CA PRO A 222 6.14 -24.44 -3.97
C PRO A 222 7.65 -24.28 -3.77
N PRO A 223 8.25 -24.99 -2.79
CA PRO A 223 9.69 -24.92 -2.56
C PRO A 223 10.49 -25.28 -3.82
N GLY A 224 11.55 -24.54 -4.11
CA GLY A 224 12.41 -24.78 -5.26
C GLY A 224 11.95 -24.15 -6.57
N GLU A 225 10.82 -23.47 -6.60
CA GLU A 225 10.38 -22.70 -7.78
C GLU A 225 11.28 -21.49 -8.03
N THR A 226 11.79 -21.38 -9.26
CA THR A 226 12.69 -20.30 -9.69
C THR A 226 12.18 -19.58 -10.92
N ASP A 227 10.87 -19.65 -11.16
CA ASP A 227 10.23 -19.09 -12.36
C ASP A 227 10.23 -17.56 -12.30
N ASP A 228 11.25 -16.95 -12.91
CA ASP A 228 11.37 -15.51 -13.03
C ASP A 228 10.53 -15.00 -14.20
N LEU A 229 10.04 -13.78 -14.05
CA LEU A 229 9.17 -13.12 -15.01
C LEU A 229 9.99 -12.23 -15.95
N PRO A 230 9.63 -12.16 -17.23
CA PRO A 230 10.24 -11.21 -18.15
C PRO A 230 9.78 -9.76 -17.82
N ALA A 231 10.62 -8.80 -18.18
CA ALA A 231 10.23 -7.39 -18.11
C ALA A 231 9.00 -7.12 -19.02
N PRO A 232 8.04 -6.33 -18.58
CA PRO A 232 6.86 -6.04 -19.37
C PRO A 232 7.18 -5.16 -20.59
N ALA A 233 6.44 -5.37 -21.67
CA ALA A 233 6.41 -4.41 -22.77
C ALA A 233 5.54 -3.22 -22.41
N THR A 234 6.02 -2.00 -22.67
CA THR A 234 5.24 -0.78 -22.42
C THR A 234 3.97 -0.76 -23.26
N ARG A 235 2.82 -0.59 -22.63
CA ARG A 235 1.54 -0.39 -23.32
C ARG A 235 1.49 1.00 -23.95
N THR A 236 0.96 1.07 -25.15
CA THR A 236 0.82 2.32 -25.90
C THR A 236 -0.63 2.74 -26.15
N GLY A 237 -1.60 1.89 -25.82
CA GLY A 237 -3.03 2.18 -26.02
C GLY A 237 -3.57 3.15 -24.98
N GLU A 238 -4.21 4.23 -25.43
CA GLU A 238 -4.91 5.16 -24.55
C GLU A 238 -6.26 4.60 -24.13
N LEU A 239 -6.56 4.60 -22.83
CA LEU A 239 -7.82 4.11 -22.26
C LEU A 239 -8.62 5.21 -21.52
N GLY A 240 -8.04 6.40 -21.36
CA GLY A 240 -8.70 7.51 -20.68
C GLY A 240 -7.88 8.80 -20.76
N PRO A 241 -8.38 9.89 -20.18
CA PRO A 241 -7.77 11.21 -20.30
C PRO A 241 -6.71 11.51 -19.22
N THR A 242 -6.47 10.60 -18.29
CA THR A 242 -5.65 10.90 -17.13
C THR A 242 -4.17 10.72 -17.41
N THR A 243 -3.38 11.70 -16.97
CA THR A 243 -1.94 11.59 -16.88
C THR A 243 -1.56 11.16 -15.47
N ALA A 244 -0.73 10.12 -15.33
CA ALA A 244 -0.34 9.57 -14.05
C ALA A 244 1.12 9.11 -14.05
N GLN A 245 1.69 8.95 -12.85
CA GLN A 245 3.02 8.41 -12.63
C GLN A 245 2.99 7.47 -11.43
N ILE A 246 3.60 6.30 -11.54
CA ILE A 246 3.86 5.44 -10.39
C ILE A 246 5.14 5.92 -9.69
N GLN A 247 5.03 6.07 -8.38
CA GLN A 247 6.14 6.48 -7.52
C GLN A 247 6.31 5.47 -6.40
N ARG A 248 7.53 5.33 -5.91
CA ARG A 248 7.84 4.36 -4.87
C ARG A 248 8.98 4.83 -3.96
N SER A 249 9.12 4.17 -2.82
CA SER A 249 10.28 4.29 -1.95
C SER A 249 10.98 2.94 -1.89
N VAL A 250 12.22 2.91 -2.35
CA VAL A 250 13.08 1.73 -2.34
C VAL A 250 14.46 2.16 -1.85
N LEU A 251 14.98 1.51 -0.82
CA LEU A 251 16.31 1.85 -0.33
C LEU A 251 17.41 1.34 -1.28
N PRO A 252 18.56 2.02 -1.34
CA PRO A 252 19.70 1.57 -2.11
C PRO A 252 20.16 0.16 -1.73
N GLY A 253 20.58 -0.61 -2.73
CA GLY A 253 21.15 -1.95 -2.53
C GLY A 253 20.13 -3.06 -2.25
N LEU A 254 18.83 -2.79 -2.32
CA LEU A 254 17.82 -3.83 -2.10
C LEU A 254 17.56 -4.71 -3.34
N TYR A 255 17.64 -4.14 -4.52
CA TYR A 255 17.41 -4.83 -5.78
C TYR A 255 18.53 -4.52 -6.76
N GLU A 256 19.02 -5.54 -7.47
CA GLU A 256 20.05 -5.37 -8.50
C GLU A 256 19.56 -4.44 -9.63
N ALA A 257 18.29 -4.57 -10.02
CA ALA A 257 17.67 -3.72 -11.04
C ALA A 257 17.53 -2.25 -10.61
N LEU A 258 17.69 -1.93 -9.33
CA LEU A 258 17.56 -0.57 -8.77
C LEU A 258 18.63 -0.33 -7.68
N PRO A 259 19.93 -0.35 -8.05
CA PRO A 259 21.02 -0.33 -7.07
C PRO A 259 21.07 0.94 -6.21
N ASP A 260 20.69 2.08 -6.77
CA ASP A 260 20.67 3.37 -6.08
C ASP A 260 19.38 3.62 -5.29
N GLY A 261 18.41 2.69 -5.39
CA GLY A 261 17.09 2.86 -4.79
C GLY A 261 16.26 3.96 -5.46
N GLU A 262 15.13 4.31 -4.84
CA GLU A 262 14.23 5.37 -5.34
C GLU A 262 13.57 6.09 -4.15
N ASN A 263 13.48 7.42 -4.20
CA ASN A 263 12.83 8.27 -3.20
C ASN A 263 11.73 9.15 -3.82
N SER A 264 11.13 8.72 -4.92
CA SER A 264 10.19 9.53 -5.71
C SER A 264 8.96 9.95 -4.90
N VAL A 265 8.45 9.12 -3.99
CA VAL A 265 7.33 9.49 -3.08
C VAL A 265 7.72 10.68 -2.20
N ARG A 266 8.89 10.62 -1.53
CA ARG A 266 9.36 11.71 -0.68
C ARG A 266 9.56 13.01 -1.47
N GLU A 267 10.19 12.93 -2.64
CA GLU A 267 10.46 14.09 -3.49
C GLU A 267 9.15 14.73 -3.97
N GLN A 268 8.14 13.92 -4.32
CA GLN A 268 6.84 14.43 -4.72
C GLN A 268 6.11 15.14 -3.58
N TYR A 269 6.13 14.57 -2.36
CA TYR A 269 5.59 15.25 -1.19
C TYR A 269 6.19 16.62 -0.99
N LEU A 270 7.54 16.70 -1.00
CA LEU A 270 8.24 17.97 -0.80
C LEU A 270 7.97 18.96 -1.93
N SER A 271 7.93 18.52 -3.17
CA SER A 271 7.62 19.36 -4.32
C SER A 271 6.19 19.90 -4.27
N ALA A 272 5.22 19.05 -3.94
CA ALA A 272 3.81 19.44 -3.81
C ALA A 272 3.61 20.47 -2.70
N ILE A 273 4.18 20.26 -1.52
CA ILE A 273 4.10 21.20 -0.40
C ILE A 273 4.80 22.52 -0.74
N ALA A 274 5.95 22.47 -1.41
CA ALA A 274 6.68 23.68 -1.83
C ALA A 274 5.90 24.51 -2.84
N ALA A 275 5.17 23.85 -3.75
CA ALA A 275 4.39 24.51 -4.79
C ALA A 275 3.00 25.00 -4.33
N ALA A 276 2.56 24.59 -3.13
CA ALA A 276 1.27 25.02 -2.59
C ALA A 276 1.23 26.53 -2.37
N GLY A 277 0.19 27.20 -2.90
CA GLY A 277 -0.03 28.63 -2.77
C GLY A 277 -1.13 29.00 -1.77
N ASP A 278 -2.18 28.18 -1.68
CA ASP A 278 -3.36 28.48 -0.88
C ASP A 278 -3.48 27.58 0.34
N TYR A 279 -3.51 26.25 0.13
CA TYR A 279 -3.62 25.28 1.22
C TYR A 279 -2.96 23.94 0.89
N VAL A 280 -2.61 23.20 1.94
CA VAL A 280 -2.24 21.78 1.93
C VAL A 280 -3.24 21.04 2.80
N TYR A 281 -3.92 20.04 2.22
CA TYR A 281 -4.69 19.05 2.97
C TYR A 281 -3.93 17.72 2.92
N ILE A 282 -3.72 17.10 4.07
CA ILE A 282 -3.00 15.82 4.18
C ILE A 282 -3.75 14.90 5.14
N GLU A 283 -4.02 13.68 4.69
CA GLU A 283 -4.46 12.57 5.53
C GLU A 283 -3.34 11.56 5.64
N ASP A 284 -2.99 11.16 6.85
CA ASP A 284 -1.90 10.23 7.08
C ASP A 284 -2.10 9.46 8.38
N GLN A 285 -1.81 8.17 8.36
CA GLN A 285 -1.87 7.35 9.56
C GLN A 285 -0.80 7.77 10.59
N ILE A 286 0.38 8.21 10.12
CA ILE A 286 1.55 8.51 10.97
C ILE A 286 2.29 9.74 10.42
N LEU A 287 1.79 10.94 10.67
CA LEU A 287 2.41 12.18 10.21
C LEU A 287 3.58 12.59 11.15
N LEU A 288 4.66 11.82 11.17
CA LEU A 288 5.84 12.04 12.01
C LEU A 288 7.15 12.22 11.24
N SER A 289 7.10 12.24 9.90
CA SER A 289 8.28 12.47 9.07
C SER A 289 8.80 13.90 9.26
N ARG A 290 9.95 14.04 9.91
CA ARG A 290 10.57 15.36 10.17
C ARG A 290 10.77 16.18 8.90
N VAL A 291 11.11 15.54 7.79
CA VAL A 291 11.31 16.21 6.50
C VAL A 291 10.01 16.82 5.98
N VAL A 292 8.90 16.07 6.09
CA VAL A 292 7.56 16.55 5.71
C VAL A 292 7.11 17.65 6.66
N LEU A 293 7.28 17.48 7.98
CA LEU A 293 6.88 18.48 8.99
C LEU A 293 7.64 19.79 8.81
N VAL A 294 8.92 19.76 8.45
CA VAL A 294 9.70 20.97 8.11
C VAL A 294 9.12 21.65 6.86
N ALA A 295 8.80 20.89 5.81
CA ALA A 295 8.20 21.46 4.61
C ALA A 295 6.81 22.08 4.88
N LEU A 296 6.00 21.47 5.74
CA LEU A 296 4.70 22.03 6.17
C LEU A 296 4.88 23.32 6.98
N ARG A 297 5.86 23.38 7.89
CA ARG A 297 6.22 24.63 8.59
C ARG A 297 6.61 25.72 7.60
N ASP A 298 7.48 25.42 6.66
CA ASP A 298 7.92 26.38 5.65
C ASP A 298 6.74 26.86 4.75
N ALA A 299 5.73 26.01 4.53
CA ALA A 299 4.49 26.39 3.86
C ALA A 299 3.65 27.36 4.72
N LEU A 300 3.50 27.06 6.01
CA LEU A 300 2.82 27.95 6.96
C LEU A 300 3.51 29.32 7.06
N GLU A 301 4.83 29.37 7.08
CA GLU A 301 5.61 30.62 7.07
C GLU A 301 5.40 31.44 5.80
N ARG A 302 5.03 30.81 4.66
CA ARG A 302 4.62 31.49 3.44
C ARG A 302 3.16 31.95 3.46
N GLY A 303 2.38 31.63 4.51
CA GLY A 303 0.96 31.95 4.61
C GLY A 303 0.02 30.90 4.01
N VAL A 304 0.53 29.74 3.65
CA VAL A 304 -0.28 28.61 3.17
C VAL A 304 -1.01 27.97 4.35
N LEU A 305 -2.30 27.69 4.20
CA LEU A 305 -3.07 26.96 5.22
C LEU A 305 -2.71 25.47 5.18
N VAL A 306 -2.57 24.86 6.34
CA VAL A 306 -2.29 23.42 6.46
C VAL A 306 -3.36 22.75 7.31
N VAL A 307 -4.08 21.82 6.72
CA VAL A 307 -5.02 20.92 7.41
C VAL A 307 -4.45 19.50 7.39
N ALA A 308 -4.12 18.98 8.56
CA ALA A 308 -3.67 17.62 8.75
C ALA A 308 -4.76 16.79 9.45
N SER A 309 -5.15 15.68 8.85
CA SER A 309 -6.07 14.70 9.42
C SER A 309 -5.30 13.44 9.77
N VAL A 310 -5.31 13.06 11.04
CA VAL A 310 -4.59 11.88 11.56
C VAL A 310 -5.53 11.12 12.51
N PRO A 311 -5.29 9.82 12.77
CA PRO A 311 -6.07 9.09 13.77
C PRO A 311 -6.08 9.80 15.13
N GLY A 312 -7.27 9.99 15.70
CA GLY A 312 -7.43 10.62 17.01
C GLY A 312 -6.76 9.84 18.14
N ASN A 313 -6.71 8.51 17.99
CA ASN A 313 -5.94 7.62 18.84
C ASN A 313 -4.85 6.95 18.00
N PRO A 314 -3.57 7.16 18.32
CA PRO A 314 -2.50 6.45 17.65
C PRO A 314 -2.56 4.95 17.96
N MET A 315 -2.09 4.14 17.03
CA MET A 315 -1.92 2.70 17.27
C MET A 315 -1.12 2.44 18.57
N PRO A 316 -1.47 1.40 19.35
CA PRO A 316 -0.79 1.09 20.63
C PRO A 316 0.73 1.01 20.51
N GLU A 317 1.25 0.45 19.41
CA GLU A 317 2.68 0.33 19.14
C GLU A 317 3.33 1.71 18.95
N LEU A 318 2.67 2.60 18.25
CA LEU A 318 3.15 3.96 18.04
C LEU A 318 3.10 4.77 19.35
N ALA A 319 2.04 4.59 20.14
CA ALA A 319 1.92 5.19 21.46
C ALA A 319 3.04 4.68 22.41
N ALA A 320 3.32 3.38 22.39
CA ALA A 320 4.41 2.79 23.15
C ALA A 320 5.80 3.27 22.69
N ALA A 321 5.96 3.45 21.37
CA ALA A 321 7.20 3.94 20.76
C ALA A 321 7.45 5.45 21.01
N ARG A 322 6.47 6.19 21.57
CA ARG A 322 6.57 7.64 21.80
C ARG A 322 7.78 8.05 22.66
N ALA A 323 8.26 7.17 23.53
CA ALA A 323 9.47 7.39 24.32
C ALA A 323 10.77 7.25 23.52
N HIS A 324 10.72 6.66 22.31
CA HIS A 324 11.89 6.55 21.45
C HIS A 324 12.28 7.94 20.91
N PRO A 325 13.56 8.38 21.02
CA PRO A 325 13.95 9.75 20.70
C PRO A 325 13.56 10.22 19.29
N GLY A 326 13.64 9.35 18.29
CA GLY A 326 13.25 9.67 16.90
C GLY A 326 11.75 9.91 16.74
N ILE A 327 10.94 9.13 17.44
CA ILE A 327 9.46 9.24 17.43
C ILE A 327 9.04 10.47 18.25
N ALA A 328 9.62 10.67 19.45
CA ALA A 328 9.37 11.85 20.27
C ALA A 328 9.64 13.14 19.49
N ALA A 329 10.78 13.22 18.79
CA ALA A 329 11.11 14.38 17.96
C ALA A 329 10.12 14.65 16.82
N GLY A 330 9.48 13.60 16.27
CA GLY A 330 8.38 13.73 15.30
C GLY A 330 7.14 14.35 15.92
N TYR A 331 6.72 13.85 17.09
CA TYR A 331 5.60 14.45 17.85
C TYR A 331 5.84 15.89 18.25
N ASP A 332 7.04 16.23 18.72
CA ASP A 332 7.42 17.59 19.08
C ASP A 332 7.36 18.51 17.86
N ALA A 333 7.84 18.05 16.70
CA ALA A 333 7.79 18.80 15.46
C ALA A 333 6.35 19.01 14.97
N LEU A 334 5.47 18.00 15.07
CA LEU A 334 4.06 18.12 14.75
C LEU A 334 3.35 19.11 15.70
N ALA A 335 3.60 18.99 17.00
CA ALA A 335 3.03 19.89 18.01
C ALA A 335 3.46 21.35 17.79
N ALA A 336 4.70 21.58 17.35
CA ALA A 336 5.22 22.91 17.07
C ALA A 336 4.46 23.63 15.91
N LEU A 337 3.85 22.88 14.98
CA LEU A 337 3.00 23.47 13.93
C LEU A 337 1.76 24.16 14.52
N GLY A 338 1.29 23.72 15.68
CA GLY A 338 0.16 24.34 16.39
C GLY A 338 0.39 25.79 16.86
N ALA A 339 1.61 26.31 16.76
CA ALA A 339 1.91 27.71 17.02
C ALA A 339 1.52 28.65 15.84
N TYR A 340 1.17 28.09 14.69
CA TYR A 340 0.79 28.86 13.50
C TYR A 340 -0.75 28.92 13.38
N ASP A 341 -1.31 30.12 13.23
CA ASP A 341 -2.76 30.32 13.07
C ASP A 341 -3.33 29.61 11.82
N GLY A 342 -2.49 29.39 10.82
CA GLY A 342 -2.84 28.66 9.57
C GLY A 342 -2.83 27.14 9.68
N PHE A 343 -2.52 26.54 10.85
CA PHE A 343 -2.46 25.10 11.04
C PHE A 343 -3.71 24.56 11.74
N CYS A 344 -4.29 23.51 11.18
CA CYS A 344 -5.36 22.73 11.79
C CYS A 344 -4.98 21.26 11.84
N LEU A 345 -4.97 20.68 13.05
CA LEU A 345 -4.88 19.23 13.25
C LEU A 345 -6.27 18.70 13.56
N SER A 346 -6.73 17.73 12.78
CA SER A 346 -8.03 17.09 12.90
C SER A 346 -7.89 15.56 12.97
N ALA A 347 -8.97 14.92 13.38
CA ALA A 347 -9.11 13.47 13.29
C ALA A 347 -10.43 13.14 12.59
N PRO A 348 -10.48 12.13 11.71
CA PRO A 348 -11.72 11.65 11.16
C PRO A 348 -12.59 11.10 12.31
N CYS A 349 -13.89 11.36 12.23
CA CYS A 349 -14.85 10.80 13.16
C CYS A 349 -16.11 10.36 12.39
N ALA A 350 -16.67 9.17 12.73
CA ALA A 350 -17.96 8.77 12.22
C ALA A 350 -19.08 9.63 12.85
N ARG A 351 -20.29 9.51 12.34
CA ARG A 351 -21.44 10.33 12.77
C ARG A 351 -21.67 10.26 14.28
N ALA A 352 -22.10 11.38 14.86
CA ALA A 352 -22.18 11.66 16.29
C ALA A 352 -23.10 10.74 17.14
N ASP A 353 -23.91 9.91 16.53
CA ASP A 353 -24.78 8.93 17.17
C ASP A 353 -24.05 7.61 17.58
N ARG A 354 -22.80 7.50 17.22
CA ARG A 354 -21.95 6.32 17.50
C ARG A 354 -20.72 6.65 18.33
N GLY A 355 -20.81 7.50 19.33
CA GLY A 355 -19.74 7.88 20.27
C GLY A 355 -18.35 7.30 19.95
N TYR A 356 -17.40 8.15 19.65
CA TYR A 356 -15.98 7.82 19.56
C TYR A 356 -15.33 7.95 20.92
#